data_311a2d5a9f44b5ad09e3b99bf6ca0228
#
_entry.id   311a2d5a9f44b5ad09e3b99bf6ca0228
#
_cell.length_a   1.000
_cell.length_b   1.000
_cell.length_c   1.000
_cell.angle_alpha   90.00
_cell.angle_beta   90.00
_cell.angle_gamma   90.00
#
_symmetry.space_group_name_H-M   'P 1'
#
loop_
_entity.id
_entity.type
_entity.pdbx_description
1 polymer ?
#
loop_
_entity_poly.entity_id
_entity_poly.type
_entity_poly.pdbx_seq_one_letter_code
_entity_poly.pdbx_strand_id
1 'polypeptide(L)'
;MRRALGATLWLAVSACRPTGGTPSGFTLLFFDHSPAAALAGRSWVPLPDSSRLVAFDPQLRIVRTLTDPRLNTPVGVVPYRGRDLLVTEFTGAGVVVDTAGRVLREWPGPFTASLYTAGGGHVLASRSPYFVQPLAPESPTAPLVQLLDSAGRPTDGLGQLHVPSSPFLLGPTNAGALAADSGGAFYFGPLARDEISKYDRTGRRLWTTKRGLRAHETDPVFLPARGVRLPLALAVVNVALAIGPDGRLYALGSEDSAATRLRVDVLDAATGRILETRRLGAGRTAVAVDARGALAVFDADSLLATAHSPGREPFTPAFALPDLGGVVGDTVPLGHFAGRVTLVNFWASWCDPCREEFPLMAALYGEFDRKDFEIAAISDDVDAGKMRAFVAQFRPPFPILVGGGRMKATYHYRGLPYSVLLDRRGGIIARIFGFGGAAEFQRLHDTIAKEVRAP
;
A
#
# COMPACT_ATOMS: atom_id res chain seq x y z
N MET A 1 18.08 -62.81 -17.68
CA MET A 1 19.00 -62.30 -16.61
C MET A 1 19.63 -61.01 -17.07
N ARG A 2 19.28 -59.92 -16.48
CA ARG A 2 20.06 -58.73 -16.14
C ARG A 2 19.06 -57.62 -15.71
N ARG A 3 19.05 -57.32 -14.44
CA ARG A 3 18.30 -56.22 -13.80
C ARG A 3 19.00 -54.90 -14.15
N ALA A 4 18.27 -53.92 -14.64
CA ALA A 4 18.71 -52.53 -14.72
C ALA A 4 18.09 -51.76 -13.56
N LEU A 5 18.94 -51.29 -12.63
CA LEU A 5 18.60 -50.37 -11.55
C LEU A 5 18.34 -48.99 -12.17
N GLY A 6 17.14 -48.44 -11.95
CA GLY A 6 16.85 -47.07 -12.19
C GLY A 6 17.37 -46.20 -11.02
N ALA A 7 18.35 -45.36 -11.30
CA ALA A 7 18.82 -44.34 -10.37
C ALA A 7 17.93 -43.13 -10.49
N THR A 8 17.10 -42.89 -9.49
CA THR A 8 16.32 -41.65 -9.35
C THR A 8 17.27 -40.54 -8.88
N LEU A 9 17.57 -39.62 -9.80
CA LEU A 9 18.39 -38.43 -9.49
C LEU A 9 17.52 -37.43 -8.74
N TRP A 10 17.72 -37.32 -7.42
CA TRP A 10 17.20 -36.23 -6.62
C TRP A 10 18.05 -34.99 -6.92
N LEU A 11 17.51 -34.05 -7.67
CA LEU A 11 18.04 -32.69 -7.75
C LEU A 11 17.76 -32.00 -6.40
N ALA A 12 18.77 -32.03 -5.57
CA ALA A 12 18.81 -31.16 -4.39
C ALA A 12 18.91 -29.71 -4.89
N VAL A 13 17.82 -28.98 -4.82
CA VAL A 13 17.84 -27.51 -4.91
C VAL A 13 18.55 -27.04 -3.66
N SER A 14 19.86 -26.77 -3.79
CA SER A 14 20.63 -26.08 -2.77
C SER A 14 20.07 -24.67 -2.63
N ALA A 15 19.19 -24.48 -1.64
CA ALA A 15 18.92 -23.16 -1.12
C ALA A 15 20.25 -22.64 -0.60
N CYS A 16 20.86 -21.67 -1.27
CA CYS A 16 21.97 -20.89 -0.77
C CYS A 16 21.51 -20.20 0.52
N ARG A 17 21.75 -20.84 1.66
CA ARG A 17 21.78 -20.13 2.94
C ARG A 17 22.97 -19.16 2.87
N PRO A 18 22.78 -17.87 3.12
CA PRO A 18 23.92 -16.97 3.27
C PRO A 18 24.69 -17.39 4.51
N THR A 19 25.83 -18.02 4.31
CA THR A 19 26.87 -18.19 5.35
C THR A 19 27.61 -16.87 5.46
N GLY A 20 27.07 -15.95 6.23
CA GLY A 20 27.69 -14.67 6.52
C GLY A 20 27.08 -14.12 7.81
N GLY A 21 27.96 -13.69 8.73
CA GLY A 21 27.57 -13.10 10.00
C GLY A 21 26.52 -12.01 9.82
N THR A 22 25.75 -11.77 10.85
CA THR A 22 24.68 -10.75 10.89
C THR A 22 25.14 -9.44 10.27
N PRO A 23 24.51 -8.96 9.19
CA PRO A 23 24.96 -7.71 8.56
C PRO A 23 24.82 -6.58 9.59
N SER A 24 25.91 -5.87 9.85
CA SER A 24 25.93 -4.75 10.79
C SER A 24 25.87 -3.45 10.00
N GLY A 25 24.93 -2.57 10.35
CA GLY A 25 24.90 -1.19 9.86
C GLY A 25 24.09 -0.95 8.58
N PHE A 26 23.13 -1.80 8.25
CA PHE A 26 22.23 -1.57 7.10
C PHE A 26 21.07 -0.64 7.44
N THR A 27 20.70 0.20 6.48
CA THR A 27 19.47 1.01 6.47
C THR A 27 18.59 0.52 5.34
N LEU A 28 17.34 0.13 5.63
CA LEU A 28 16.36 -0.19 4.61
C LEU A 28 15.96 1.09 3.88
N LEU A 29 15.95 1.03 2.56
CA LEU A 29 15.48 2.10 1.67
C LEU A 29 14.11 1.79 1.10
N PHE A 30 13.90 0.51 0.73
CA PHE A 30 12.64 0.01 0.21
C PHE A 30 12.29 -1.30 0.90
N PHE A 31 11.03 -1.45 1.21
CA PHE A 31 10.47 -2.70 1.69
C PHE A 31 9.29 -3.05 0.78
N ASP A 32 9.45 -4.13 0.04
CA ASP A 32 8.60 -4.43 -1.09
C ASP A 32 8.61 -3.25 -2.10
N HIS A 33 7.47 -2.66 -2.42
CA HIS A 33 7.36 -1.51 -3.33
C HIS A 33 7.36 -0.15 -2.60
N SER A 34 7.43 -0.15 -1.27
CA SER A 34 7.25 1.04 -0.45
C SER A 34 8.59 1.64 0.00
N PRO A 35 8.74 2.97 0.00
CA PRO A 35 9.90 3.61 0.59
C PRO A 35 9.89 3.44 2.11
N ALA A 36 11.07 3.18 2.67
CA ALA A 36 11.31 3.11 4.10
C ALA A 36 11.90 4.42 4.63
N ALA A 37 11.72 4.68 5.94
CA ALA A 37 12.23 5.86 6.61
C ALA A 37 13.35 5.50 7.61
N ALA A 38 14.50 6.14 7.49
CA ALA A 38 15.53 6.07 8.52
C ALA A 38 15.27 7.14 9.60
N LEU A 39 15.01 6.70 10.84
CA LEU A 39 14.80 7.60 11.97
C LEU A 39 15.33 6.99 13.26
N ALA A 40 16.14 7.75 14.01
CA ALA A 40 16.69 7.36 15.30
C ALA A 40 17.44 6.00 15.26
N GLY A 41 18.26 5.79 14.22
CA GLY A 41 19.02 4.55 14.03
C GLY A 41 18.20 3.32 13.67
N ARG A 42 16.98 3.49 13.23
CA ARG A 42 16.04 2.43 12.82
C ARG A 42 15.53 2.68 11.43
N SER A 43 15.17 1.60 10.71
CA SER A 43 14.45 1.66 9.44
C SER A 43 12.98 1.35 9.69
N TRP A 44 12.11 2.30 9.42
CA TRP A 44 10.66 2.16 9.53
C TRP A 44 10.07 1.80 8.19
N VAL A 45 9.28 0.75 8.14
CA VAL A 45 8.63 0.26 6.92
C VAL A 45 7.12 0.19 7.09
N PRO A 46 6.35 0.59 6.08
CA PRO A 46 4.91 0.40 6.08
C PRO A 46 4.56 -1.02 5.63
N LEU A 47 3.58 -1.62 6.29
CA LEU A 47 3.00 -2.91 5.93
C LEU A 47 1.51 -2.72 5.61
N PRO A 48 1.15 -2.46 4.33
CA PRO A 48 -0.23 -2.15 3.94
C PRO A 48 -1.21 -3.26 4.33
N ASP A 49 -0.86 -4.51 4.04
CA ASP A 49 -1.73 -5.68 4.26
C ASP A 49 -2.10 -5.91 5.72
N SER A 50 -1.29 -5.43 6.65
CA SER A 50 -1.53 -5.58 8.09
C SER A 50 -1.77 -4.25 8.81
N SER A 51 -1.79 -3.12 8.07
CA SER A 51 -2.00 -1.77 8.61
C SER A 51 -1.05 -1.41 9.75
N ARG A 52 0.24 -1.69 9.55
CA ARG A 52 1.29 -1.53 10.57
C ARG A 52 2.47 -0.74 10.05
N LEU A 53 3.20 -0.13 10.98
CA LEU A 53 4.57 0.28 10.75
C LEU A 53 5.49 -0.61 11.58
N VAL A 54 6.55 -1.11 10.98
CA VAL A 54 7.54 -1.96 11.64
C VAL A 54 8.90 -1.28 11.61
N ALA A 55 9.61 -1.30 12.74
CA ALA A 55 10.95 -0.78 12.85
C ALA A 55 11.97 -1.90 12.91
N PHE A 56 12.96 -1.84 12.03
CA PHE A 56 14.13 -2.69 12.01
C PHE A 56 15.33 -1.97 12.61
N ASP A 57 16.15 -2.68 13.38
CA ASP A 57 17.47 -2.20 13.79
C ASP A 57 18.50 -2.33 12.64
N PRO A 58 19.74 -1.81 12.78
CA PRO A 58 20.78 -1.94 11.76
C PRO A 58 21.25 -3.38 11.47
N GLN A 59 20.84 -4.35 12.29
CA GLN A 59 21.02 -5.78 12.07
C GLN A 59 19.80 -6.43 11.39
N LEU A 60 18.85 -5.62 10.93
CA LEU A 60 17.59 -6.02 10.27
C LEU A 60 16.70 -6.92 11.13
N ARG A 61 16.73 -6.74 12.46
CA ARG A 61 15.82 -7.39 13.39
C ARG A 61 14.68 -6.44 13.71
N ILE A 62 13.47 -6.97 13.80
CA ILE A 62 12.31 -6.17 14.21
C ILE A 62 12.43 -5.82 15.69
N VAL A 63 12.45 -4.52 15.98
CA VAL A 63 12.56 -3.99 17.35
C VAL A 63 11.30 -3.26 17.79
N ARG A 64 10.39 -2.98 16.87
CA ARG A 64 9.10 -2.35 17.18
C ARG A 64 8.07 -2.59 16.10
N THR A 65 6.81 -2.68 16.52
CA THR A 65 5.63 -2.66 15.66
C THR A 65 4.67 -1.59 16.19
N LEU A 66 4.19 -0.71 15.31
CA LEU A 66 3.17 0.28 15.63
C LEU A 66 1.88 -0.11 14.93
N THR A 67 0.80 -0.09 15.70
CA THR A 67 -0.57 -0.31 15.25
C THR A 67 -1.44 0.82 15.76
N ASP A 68 -2.32 1.35 14.91
CA ASP A 68 -3.38 2.30 15.29
C ASP A 68 -4.49 2.16 14.25
N PRO A 69 -5.77 2.16 14.62
CA PRO A 69 -6.87 2.07 13.66
C PRO A 69 -6.85 3.13 12.56
N ARG A 70 -6.19 4.26 12.79
CA ARG A 70 -6.00 5.34 11.82
C ARG A 70 -4.90 5.07 10.80
N LEU A 71 -3.99 4.11 11.06
CA LEU A 71 -3.06 3.54 10.11
C LEU A 71 -3.79 2.45 9.31
N ASN A 72 -4.59 2.85 8.34
CA ASN A 72 -5.51 1.95 7.67
C ASN A 72 -4.84 1.11 6.58
N THR A 73 -4.07 1.76 5.70
CA THR A 73 -3.31 1.11 4.63
C THR A 73 -2.06 1.94 4.35
N PRO A 74 -1.06 1.90 5.22
CA PRO A 74 0.14 2.72 5.07
C PRO A 74 0.97 2.23 3.88
N VAL A 75 1.27 3.10 2.92
CA VAL A 75 2.02 2.78 1.69
C VAL A 75 3.35 3.51 1.59
N GLY A 76 3.61 4.45 2.47
CA GLY A 76 4.87 5.17 2.53
C GLY A 76 5.10 5.76 3.92
N VAL A 77 6.34 5.95 4.29
CA VAL A 77 6.72 6.59 5.55
C VAL A 77 7.98 7.41 5.36
N VAL A 78 8.02 8.60 5.95
CA VAL A 78 9.19 9.48 5.93
C VAL A 78 9.44 10.07 7.31
N PRO A 79 10.70 10.43 7.67
CA PRO A 79 10.98 11.15 8.90
C PRO A 79 10.29 12.51 8.92
N TYR A 80 9.75 12.89 10.07
CA TYR A 80 9.11 14.18 10.28
C TYR A 80 9.54 14.82 11.59
N ARG A 81 10.00 16.07 11.54
CA ARG A 81 10.39 16.89 12.69
C ARG A 81 11.29 16.20 13.73
N GLY A 82 12.28 15.47 13.24
CA GLY A 82 13.38 14.91 14.03
C GLY A 82 13.06 13.69 14.89
N ARG A 83 11.80 13.48 15.28
CA ARG A 83 11.39 12.33 16.11
C ARG A 83 10.06 11.69 15.73
N ASP A 84 9.34 12.27 14.79
CA ASP A 84 8.05 11.77 14.34
C ASP A 84 8.15 11.19 12.94
N LEU A 85 7.16 10.43 12.55
CA LEU A 85 7.01 9.85 11.23
C LEU A 85 5.78 10.45 10.56
N LEU A 86 5.90 10.81 9.29
CA LEU A 86 4.77 11.12 8.43
C LEU A 86 4.49 9.92 7.54
N VAL A 87 3.34 9.33 7.73
CA VAL A 87 2.87 8.13 7.02
C VAL A 87 1.95 8.57 5.90
N THR A 88 2.16 8.04 4.70
CA THR A 88 1.23 8.14 3.59
C THR A 88 0.27 6.94 3.63
N GLU A 89 -1.02 7.22 3.70
CA GLU A 89 -2.06 6.22 3.54
C GLU A 89 -2.36 5.97 2.05
N PHE A 90 -2.82 4.79 1.70
CA PHE A 90 -3.16 4.40 0.31
C PHE A 90 -4.07 5.43 -0.38
N THR A 91 -5.04 5.98 0.32
CA THR A 91 -5.95 7.02 -0.18
C THR A 91 -5.33 8.42 -0.21
N GLY A 92 -4.05 8.56 0.13
CA GLY A 92 -3.31 9.81 0.08
C GLY A 92 -3.49 10.72 1.28
N ALA A 93 -4.11 10.27 2.37
CA ALA A 93 -4.04 11.00 3.63
C ALA A 93 -2.66 10.90 4.26
N GLY A 94 -2.22 11.95 4.95
CA GLY A 94 -1.02 11.96 5.77
C GLY A 94 -1.36 11.72 7.24
N VAL A 95 -0.67 10.77 7.89
CA VAL A 95 -0.83 10.52 9.33
C VAL A 95 0.50 10.75 10.03
N VAL A 96 0.53 11.69 10.96
CA VAL A 96 1.74 11.96 11.77
C VAL A 96 1.68 11.10 13.02
N VAL A 97 2.70 10.26 13.22
CA VAL A 97 2.83 9.39 14.40
C VAL A 97 4.16 9.61 15.09
N ASP A 98 4.18 9.54 16.42
CA ASP A 98 5.43 9.49 17.16
C ASP A 98 6.03 8.07 17.14
N THR A 99 7.29 7.95 17.51
CA THR A 99 7.96 6.63 17.59
C THR A 99 7.44 5.76 18.74
N ALA A 100 6.53 6.27 19.59
CA ALA A 100 5.79 5.49 20.58
C ALA A 100 4.47 4.91 20.00
N GLY A 101 4.09 5.28 18.77
CA GLY A 101 2.91 4.78 18.08
C GLY A 101 1.65 5.62 18.29
N ARG A 102 1.77 6.79 18.91
CA ARG A 102 0.61 7.68 19.07
C ARG A 102 0.41 8.49 17.80
N VAL A 103 -0.78 8.46 17.24
CA VAL A 103 -1.16 9.37 16.16
C VAL A 103 -1.36 10.77 16.72
N LEU A 104 -0.56 11.70 16.20
CA LEU A 104 -0.54 13.10 16.64
C LEU A 104 -1.50 13.96 15.83
N ARG A 105 -1.63 13.69 14.53
CA ARG A 105 -2.56 14.37 13.63
C ARG A 105 -2.75 13.64 12.31
N GLU A 106 -3.81 14.02 11.59
CA GLU A 106 -4.12 13.56 10.24
C GLU A 106 -4.27 14.75 9.28
N TRP A 107 -3.82 14.56 8.03
CA TRP A 107 -3.94 15.54 6.95
C TRP A 107 -4.74 14.95 5.80
N PRO A 108 -5.71 15.67 5.23
CA PRO A 108 -6.45 15.17 4.05
C PRO A 108 -5.58 15.14 2.79
N GLY A 109 -4.53 15.95 2.74
CA GLY A 109 -3.66 16.13 1.57
C GLY A 109 -4.20 17.14 0.55
N PRO A 110 -3.30 17.75 -0.27
CA PRO A 110 -3.66 18.77 -1.25
C PRO A 110 -4.19 18.21 -2.58
N PHE A 111 -3.95 16.92 -2.86
CA PHE A 111 -4.42 16.24 -4.05
C PHE A 111 -5.47 15.19 -3.69
N THR A 112 -6.20 14.71 -4.69
CA THR A 112 -7.18 13.61 -4.51
C THR A 112 -6.56 12.39 -3.82
N ALA A 113 -5.31 12.07 -4.18
CA ALA A 113 -4.46 11.16 -3.44
C ALA A 113 -3.05 11.73 -3.39
N SER A 114 -2.48 11.89 -2.21
CA SER A 114 -1.17 12.51 -2.00
C SER A 114 -0.12 11.49 -1.56
N LEU A 115 1.11 11.65 -2.06
CA LEU A 115 2.32 11.02 -1.53
C LEU A 115 3.15 12.11 -0.87
N TYR A 116 3.63 11.85 0.35
CA TYR A 116 4.42 12.81 1.11
C TYR A 116 5.89 12.44 1.14
N THR A 117 6.73 13.48 1.18
CA THR A 117 8.14 13.38 1.57
C THR A 117 8.52 14.58 2.42
N ALA A 118 9.68 14.51 3.08
CA ALA A 118 10.20 15.60 3.91
C ALA A 118 11.72 15.75 3.69
N GLY A 119 12.17 16.99 3.61
CA GLY A 119 13.58 17.33 3.46
C GLY A 119 13.81 18.84 3.63
N GLY A 120 14.99 19.24 4.10
CA GLY A 120 15.34 20.65 4.30
C GLY A 120 14.41 21.41 5.24
N GLY A 121 13.74 20.73 6.19
CA GLY A 121 12.76 21.33 7.11
C GLY A 121 11.36 21.52 6.54
N HIS A 122 11.12 21.07 5.31
CA HIS A 122 9.86 21.21 4.59
C HIS A 122 9.18 19.86 4.37
N VAL A 123 7.85 19.87 4.23
CA VAL A 123 7.05 18.74 3.76
C VAL A 123 6.56 19.05 2.35
N LEU A 124 6.72 18.08 1.48
CA LEU A 124 6.31 18.13 0.09
C LEU A 124 5.25 17.05 -0.17
N ALA A 125 4.27 17.35 -0.98
CA ALA A 125 3.27 16.40 -1.44
C ALA A 125 3.21 16.37 -2.97
N SER A 126 3.15 15.19 -3.55
CA SER A 126 2.84 14.95 -4.97
C SER A 126 1.60 14.06 -5.11
N ARG A 127 1.14 13.83 -6.33
CA ARG A 127 0.10 12.84 -6.61
C ARG A 127 0.64 11.44 -6.38
N SER A 128 -0.09 10.65 -5.59
CA SER A 128 0.34 9.32 -5.17
C SER A 128 0.40 8.34 -6.35
N PRO A 129 1.47 7.55 -6.49
CA PRO A 129 1.53 6.46 -7.46
C PRO A 129 0.74 5.22 -7.01
N TYR A 130 0.33 5.14 -5.76
CA TYR A 130 -0.38 3.98 -5.20
C TYR A 130 -1.89 4.02 -5.43
N PHE A 131 -2.45 5.22 -5.64
CA PHE A 131 -3.88 5.39 -5.91
C PHE A 131 -4.09 6.28 -7.14
N VAL A 132 -4.08 5.66 -8.31
CA VAL A 132 -4.15 6.35 -9.59
C VAL A 132 -5.52 6.08 -10.23
N GLN A 133 -6.43 7.05 -10.08
CA GLN A 133 -7.77 6.99 -10.69
C GLN A 133 -8.12 8.35 -11.32
N PRO A 134 -8.78 8.36 -12.48
CA PRO A 134 -9.28 9.58 -13.11
C PRO A 134 -10.61 10.01 -12.48
N LEU A 135 -10.57 10.43 -11.20
CA LEU A 135 -11.79 10.71 -10.42
C LEU A 135 -12.43 12.05 -10.78
N ALA A 136 -11.61 13.05 -11.11
CA ALA A 136 -12.08 14.38 -11.47
C ALA A 136 -11.06 15.07 -12.40
N PRO A 137 -11.47 16.03 -13.23
CA PRO A 137 -10.54 16.84 -13.99
C PRO A 137 -9.77 17.77 -13.05
N GLU A 138 -8.46 17.85 -13.27
CA GLU A 138 -7.60 18.78 -12.54
C GLU A 138 -7.25 20.00 -13.41
N SER A 139 -6.87 21.11 -12.78
CA SER A 139 -6.39 22.30 -13.49
C SER A 139 -4.98 22.06 -14.07
N PRO A 140 -4.72 22.36 -15.35
CA PRO A 140 -3.37 22.30 -15.93
C PRO A 140 -2.38 23.29 -15.30
N THR A 141 -2.86 24.26 -14.52
CA THR A 141 -2.05 25.22 -13.76
C THR A 141 -1.74 24.75 -12.34
N ALA A 142 -2.23 23.57 -11.93
CA ALA A 142 -1.89 22.99 -10.64
C ALA A 142 -0.37 22.67 -10.59
N PRO A 143 0.27 22.73 -9.41
CA PRO A 143 1.69 22.43 -9.31
C PRO A 143 1.95 20.92 -9.41
N LEU A 144 3.18 20.55 -9.81
CA LEU A 144 3.65 19.17 -9.77
C LEU A 144 3.75 18.67 -8.33
N VAL A 145 4.32 19.49 -7.47
CA VAL A 145 4.54 19.25 -6.05
C VAL A 145 4.02 20.43 -5.24
N GLN A 146 3.38 20.15 -4.13
CA GLN A 146 2.85 21.14 -3.20
C GLN A 146 3.72 21.19 -1.95
N LEU A 147 4.16 22.39 -1.56
CA LEU A 147 4.80 22.65 -0.28
C LEU A 147 3.73 22.77 0.81
N LEU A 148 3.95 22.17 1.97
CA LEU A 148 2.97 22.13 3.07
C LEU A 148 3.52 22.80 4.34
N ASP A 149 2.62 23.45 5.08
CA ASP A 149 2.88 23.93 6.44
C ASP A 149 2.81 22.78 7.46
N SER A 150 3.01 23.12 8.71
CA SER A 150 2.97 22.16 9.82
C SER A 150 1.59 21.57 10.12
N ALA A 151 0.54 22.13 9.55
CA ALA A 151 -0.83 21.62 9.65
C ALA A 151 -1.23 20.80 8.41
N GLY A 152 -0.29 20.58 7.48
CA GLY A 152 -0.54 19.87 6.22
C GLY A 152 -1.28 20.73 5.17
N ARG A 153 -1.34 22.05 5.36
CA ARG A 153 -2.00 22.96 4.42
C ARG A 153 -1.03 23.43 3.35
N PRO A 154 -1.47 23.51 2.09
CA PRO A 154 -0.67 24.03 0.99
C PRO A 154 -0.22 25.47 1.25
N THR A 155 1.07 25.75 1.01
CA THR A 155 1.65 27.09 1.13
C THR A 155 2.20 27.60 -0.20
N ASP A 156 2.77 26.73 -1.02
CA ASP A 156 3.36 27.08 -2.31
C ASP A 156 3.35 25.89 -3.26
N GLY A 157 3.35 26.15 -4.56
CA GLY A 157 3.35 25.16 -5.63
C GLY A 157 4.66 25.14 -6.40
N LEU A 158 5.26 23.96 -6.57
CA LEU A 158 6.55 23.77 -7.21
C LEU A 158 6.46 22.88 -8.44
N GLY A 159 7.28 23.19 -9.46
CA GLY A 159 7.38 22.42 -10.70
C GLY A 159 6.16 22.53 -11.60
N GLN A 160 6.33 22.09 -12.85
CA GLN A 160 5.29 22.13 -13.88
C GLN A 160 4.78 20.74 -14.20
N LEU A 161 3.49 20.64 -14.49
CA LEU A 161 2.85 19.41 -14.92
C LEU A 161 3.20 19.10 -16.39
N HIS A 162 3.26 17.82 -16.69
CA HIS A 162 3.05 17.34 -18.05
C HIS A 162 1.55 17.33 -18.34
N VAL A 163 1.13 18.04 -19.40
CA VAL A 163 -0.30 18.21 -19.73
C VAL A 163 -0.72 17.17 -20.77
N PRO A 164 -1.51 16.15 -20.40
CA PRO A 164 -2.03 15.16 -21.33
C PRO A 164 -3.17 15.74 -22.18
N SER A 165 -3.62 14.97 -23.19
CA SER A 165 -4.72 15.34 -24.08
C SER A 165 -6.08 15.46 -23.37
N SER A 166 -6.26 14.80 -22.22
CA SER A 166 -7.51 14.85 -21.44
C SER A 166 -7.24 15.38 -20.03
N PRO A 167 -8.04 16.35 -19.55
CA PRO A 167 -7.90 16.89 -18.19
C PRO A 167 -8.17 15.85 -17.10
N PHE A 168 -8.92 14.79 -17.39
CA PHE A 168 -9.13 13.65 -16.46
C PHE A 168 -7.87 12.79 -16.30
N LEU A 169 -6.93 12.82 -17.24
CA LEU A 169 -5.67 12.11 -17.16
C LEU A 169 -4.55 12.92 -16.50
N LEU A 170 -4.80 14.17 -16.14
CA LEU A 170 -3.78 15.05 -15.59
C LEU A 170 -3.21 14.51 -14.28
N GLY A 171 -4.07 14.06 -13.36
CA GLY A 171 -3.68 13.40 -12.12
C GLY A 171 -2.87 12.11 -12.37
N PRO A 172 -3.40 11.12 -13.08
CA PRO A 172 -2.69 9.90 -13.45
C PRO A 172 -1.34 10.12 -14.16
N THR A 173 -1.27 11.07 -15.09
CA THR A 173 -0.04 11.38 -15.86
C THR A 173 1.07 11.95 -14.97
N ASN A 174 0.70 12.68 -13.92
CA ASN A 174 1.61 13.35 -13.01
C ASN A 174 1.69 12.70 -11.62
N ALA A 175 1.12 11.52 -11.45
CA ALA A 175 1.40 10.67 -10.30
C ALA A 175 2.82 10.11 -10.39
N GLY A 176 3.51 9.97 -9.27
CA GLY A 176 4.87 9.47 -9.31
C GLY A 176 5.56 9.37 -7.95
N ALA A 177 6.73 8.77 -7.99
CA ALA A 177 7.61 8.63 -6.83
C ALA A 177 8.28 9.97 -6.49
N LEU A 178 8.42 10.25 -5.19
CA LEU A 178 8.95 11.52 -4.67
C LEU A 178 9.97 11.24 -3.56
N ALA A 179 11.12 11.92 -3.60
CA ALA A 179 12.09 11.96 -2.53
C ALA A 179 12.63 13.39 -2.34
N ALA A 180 13.16 13.71 -1.16
CA ALA A 180 13.79 14.99 -0.90
C ALA A 180 15.10 14.78 -0.14
N ASP A 181 16.10 15.65 -0.38
CA ASP A 181 17.35 15.66 0.36
C ASP A 181 17.32 16.65 1.53
N SER A 182 18.34 16.59 2.37
CA SER A 182 18.49 17.48 3.54
C SER A 182 18.67 18.95 3.18
N GLY A 183 19.06 19.26 1.94
CA GLY A 183 19.19 20.63 1.42
C GLY A 183 17.87 21.22 0.91
N GLY A 184 16.78 20.42 0.86
CA GLY A 184 15.47 20.83 0.37
C GLY A 184 15.32 20.72 -1.14
N ALA A 185 16.27 20.15 -1.87
CA ALA A 185 16.05 19.73 -3.25
C ALA A 185 15.16 18.47 -3.27
N PHE A 186 14.35 18.32 -4.30
CA PHE A 186 13.50 17.14 -4.43
C PHE A 186 13.68 16.42 -5.78
N TYR A 187 13.33 15.16 -5.77
CA TYR A 187 13.46 14.23 -6.90
C TYR A 187 12.10 13.66 -7.21
N PHE A 188 11.71 13.71 -8.48
CA PHE A 188 10.42 13.22 -8.94
C PHE A 188 10.59 12.29 -10.13
N GLY A 189 9.98 11.12 -10.05
CA GLY A 189 9.90 10.13 -11.13
C GLY A 189 8.43 9.86 -11.48
N PRO A 190 7.91 10.31 -12.63
CA PRO A 190 6.54 10.01 -13.06
C PRO A 190 6.32 8.52 -13.13
N LEU A 191 5.16 8.04 -12.66
CA LEU A 191 4.85 6.60 -12.61
C LEU A 191 4.98 5.93 -13.98
N ALA A 192 4.50 6.58 -15.04
CA ALA A 192 4.36 5.98 -16.37
C ALA A 192 5.47 6.36 -17.37
N ARG A 193 6.47 7.16 -17.00
CA ARG A 193 7.54 7.59 -17.90
C ARG A 193 8.92 7.28 -17.37
N ASP A 194 9.83 6.86 -18.25
CA ASP A 194 11.24 6.57 -17.91
C ASP A 194 12.05 7.86 -17.77
N GLU A 195 11.72 8.65 -16.77
CA GLU A 195 12.47 9.83 -16.39
C GLU A 195 12.51 10.03 -14.88
N ILE A 196 13.63 10.52 -14.36
CA ILE A 196 13.75 11.05 -13.01
C ILE A 196 14.33 12.43 -13.13
N SER A 197 13.71 13.41 -12.49
CA SER A 197 14.16 14.79 -12.49
C SER A 197 14.49 15.25 -11.08
N LYS A 198 15.57 16.05 -10.96
CA LYS A 198 15.87 16.80 -9.74
C LYS A 198 15.41 18.24 -9.89
N TYR A 199 14.86 18.77 -8.81
CA TYR A 199 14.46 20.16 -8.70
C TYR A 199 15.13 20.80 -7.48
N ASP A 200 15.48 22.08 -7.58
CA ASP A 200 15.88 22.84 -6.41
C ASP A 200 14.66 23.22 -5.53
N ARG A 201 14.92 23.82 -4.38
CA ARG A 201 13.88 24.25 -3.42
C ARG A 201 12.88 25.27 -3.98
N THR A 202 13.18 25.88 -5.13
CA THR A 202 12.27 26.83 -5.81
C THR A 202 11.44 26.18 -6.90
N GLY A 203 11.60 24.87 -7.12
CA GLY A 203 10.91 24.11 -8.18
C GLY A 203 11.55 24.23 -9.56
N ARG A 204 12.77 24.83 -9.68
CA ARG A 204 13.53 24.86 -10.93
C ARG A 204 14.20 23.52 -11.17
N ARG A 205 13.94 22.91 -12.33
CA ARG A 205 14.52 21.63 -12.72
C ARG A 205 16.03 21.78 -12.98
N LEU A 206 16.83 20.96 -12.31
CA LEU A 206 18.29 20.97 -12.39
C LEU A 206 18.81 19.96 -13.42
N TRP A 207 18.27 18.73 -13.40
CA TRP A 207 18.59 17.70 -14.37
C TRP A 207 17.42 16.72 -14.55
N THR A 208 17.46 15.95 -15.63
CA THR A 208 16.57 14.82 -15.92
C THR A 208 17.41 13.66 -16.45
N THR A 209 17.16 12.45 -15.95
CA THR A 209 17.84 11.23 -16.37
C THR A 209 16.81 10.19 -16.81
N LYS A 210 17.08 9.54 -17.97
CA LYS A 210 16.39 8.33 -18.41
C LYS A 210 17.21 7.11 -18.03
N ARG A 211 16.54 6.04 -17.62
CA ARG A 211 17.21 4.83 -17.10
C ARG A 211 17.28 3.69 -18.10
N GLY A 212 16.68 3.84 -19.30
CA GLY A 212 16.60 2.81 -20.32
C GLY A 212 15.68 1.66 -19.91
N LEU A 213 14.62 1.95 -19.15
CA LEU A 213 13.57 0.98 -18.84
C LEU A 213 12.75 0.71 -20.09
N ARG A 214 12.50 -0.59 -20.37
CA ARG A 214 11.79 -1.03 -21.59
C ARG A 214 10.28 -0.86 -21.53
N ALA A 215 9.75 -0.27 -20.48
CA ALA A 215 8.34 0.07 -20.38
C ALA A 215 7.99 1.15 -21.43
N HIS A 216 6.79 1.06 -22.00
CA HIS A 216 6.36 2.01 -23.00
C HIS A 216 6.24 3.41 -22.38
N GLU A 217 6.95 4.39 -22.94
CA GLU A 217 6.84 5.81 -22.57
C GLU A 217 5.52 6.38 -23.14
N THR A 218 4.39 5.94 -22.64
CA THR A 218 3.08 6.44 -23.05
C THR A 218 2.38 7.04 -21.85
N ASP A 219 1.73 8.18 -22.06
CA ASP A 219 0.80 8.71 -21.08
C ASP A 219 -0.30 7.67 -20.80
N PRO A 220 -0.87 7.67 -19.58
CA PRO A 220 -2.03 6.86 -19.27
C PRO A 220 -3.15 7.09 -20.30
N VAL A 221 -3.85 6.02 -20.68
CA VAL A 221 -4.95 6.09 -21.62
C VAL A 221 -6.18 5.38 -21.08
N PHE A 222 -7.36 5.88 -21.46
CA PHE A 222 -8.61 5.18 -21.17
C PHE A 222 -8.73 3.95 -22.05
N LEU A 223 -9.07 2.82 -21.44
CA LEU A 223 -9.45 1.62 -22.19
C LEU A 223 -10.96 1.65 -22.52
N PRO A 224 -11.37 1.04 -23.65
CA PRO A 224 -12.79 0.85 -23.93
C PRO A 224 -13.45 0.07 -22.79
N ALA A 225 -14.51 0.62 -22.21
CA ALA A 225 -15.24 -0.01 -21.11
C ALA A 225 -16.67 -0.30 -21.51
N ARG A 226 -17.21 -1.42 -21.02
CA ARG A 226 -18.64 -1.67 -20.99
C ARG A 226 -19.14 -1.24 -19.59
N GLY A 227 -19.72 -0.03 -19.48
CA GLY A 227 -20.25 0.48 -18.22
C GLY A 227 -19.74 1.87 -17.84
N VAL A 228 -19.97 2.27 -16.59
CA VAL A 228 -19.71 3.64 -16.08
C VAL A 228 -18.22 3.89 -15.78
N ARG A 229 -17.42 2.83 -15.55
CA ARG A 229 -15.98 2.96 -15.27
C ARG A 229 -15.17 2.98 -16.55
N LEU A 230 -14.30 3.97 -16.64
CA LEU A 230 -13.26 4.03 -17.67
C LEU A 230 -11.98 3.40 -17.09
N PRO A 231 -11.67 2.13 -17.38
CA PRO A 231 -10.44 1.53 -16.90
C PRO A 231 -9.25 2.27 -17.50
N LEU A 232 -8.22 2.43 -16.69
CA LEU A 232 -7.02 3.15 -17.05
C LEU A 232 -5.90 2.16 -17.37
N ALA A 233 -5.34 2.26 -18.57
CA ALA A 233 -4.07 1.59 -18.90
C ALA A 233 -2.93 2.56 -18.64
N LEU A 234 -1.99 2.13 -17.81
CA LEU A 234 -0.73 2.83 -17.58
C LEU A 234 0.41 1.82 -17.36
N ALA A 235 1.61 2.19 -17.76
CA ALA A 235 2.81 1.45 -17.41
C ALA A 235 3.31 1.87 -16.04
N VAL A 236 3.80 0.93 -15.24
CA VAL A 236 4.48 1.24 -13.97
C VAL A 236 5.99 1.25 -14.22
N VAL A 237 6.59 2.42 -14.30
CA VAL A 237 8.01 2.61 -14.59
C VAL A 237 8.79 3.01 -13.33
N ASN A 238 8.39 4.08 -12.66
CA ASN A 238 9.00 4.53 -11.40
C ASN A 238 8.13 4.10 -10.22
N VAL A 239 8.65 3.23 -9.37
CA VAL A 239 7.92 2.65 -8.23
C VAL A 239 8.16 3.48 -6.97
N ALA A 240 9.43 3.71 -6.61
CA ALA A 240 9.79 4.49 -5.42
C ALA A 240 11.17 5.17 -5.58
N LEU A 241 11.38 6.25 -4.85
CA LEU A 241 12.64 6.97 -4.74
C LEU A 241 13.03 7.11 -3.26
N ALA A 242 14.32 7.02 -2.96
CA ALA A 242 14.87 7.26 -1.64
C ALA A 242 16.26 7.90 -1.73
N ILE A 243 16.59 8.78 -0.77
CA ILE A 243 17.99 9.23 -0.57
C ILE A 243 18.60 8.32 0.49
N GLY A 244 19.72 7.69 0.14
CA GLY A 244 20.49 6.84 1.05
C GLY A 244 21.31 7.64 2.06
N PRO A 245 21.82 6.99 3.11
CA PRO A 245 22.70 7.60 4.10
C PRO A 245 24.05 8.08 3.51
N ASP A 246 24.41 7.58 2.34
CA ASP A 246 25.56 7.99 1.53
C ASP A 246 25.28 9.21 0.64
N GLY A 247 24.07 9.77 0.69
CA GLY A 247 23.64 10.92 -0.10
C GLY A 247 23.31 10.63 -1.57
N ARG A 248 23.34 9.37 -2.00
CA ARG A 248 22.96 8.98 -3.37
C ARG A 248 21.46 8.83 -3.49
N LEU A 249 20.96 8.99 -4.71
CA LEU A 249 19.56 8.71 -5.04
C LEU A 249 19.40 7.24 -5.47
N TYR A 250 18.52 6.54 -4.82
CA TYR A 250 18.12 5.16 -5.13
C TYR A 250 16.74 5.18 -5.77
N ALA A 251 16.62 4.55 -6.94
CA ALA A 251 15.41 4.57 -7.73
C ALA A 251 14.93 3.15 -8.01
N LEU A 252 13.86 2.74 -7.36
CA LEU A 252 13.17 1.50 -7.65
C LEU A 252 12.29 1.70 -8.90
N GLY A 253 12.47 0.85 -9.89
CA GLY A 253 11.71 0.91 -11.13
C GLY A 253 11.49 -0.45 -11.75
N SER A 254 10.62 -0.51 -12.77
CA SER A 254 10.24 -1.73 -13.45
C SER A 254 10.76 -1.78 -14.89
N GLU A 255 11.20 -2.96 -15.32
CA GLU A 255 11.56 -3.26 -16.71
C GLU A 255 10.35 -3.73 -17.53
N ASP A 256 9.18 -3.91 -16.89
CA ASP A 256 7.91 -4.27 -17.56
C ASP A 256 6.75 -3.40 -17.04
N SER A 257 5.65 -3.36 -17.78
CA SER A 257 4.48 -2.55 -17.47
C SER A 257 3.67 -3.02 -16.25
N ALA A 258 3.89 -4.26 -15.80
CA ALA A 258 3.15 -4.88 -14.70
C ALA A 258 3.91 -4.83 -13.36
N ALA A 259 5.07 -4.19 -13.32
CA ALA A 259 5.95 -4.12 -12.15
C ALA A 259 6.36 -5.50 -11.59
N THR A 260 6.54 -6.49 -12.48
CA THR A 260 6.97 -7.83 -12.07
C THR A 260 8.48 -8.03 -12.16
N ARG A 261 9.19 -7.22 -12.95
CA ARG A 261 10.65 -7.23 -13.10
C ARG A 261 11.25 -5.93 -12.59
N LEU A 262 11.53 -5.91 -11.30
CA LEU A 262 12.03 -4.73 -10.62
C LEU A 262 13.55 -4.64 -10.66
N ARG A 263 14.06 -3.41 -10.62
CA ARG A 263 15.46 -3.11 -10.43
C ARG A 263 15.65 -1.83 -9.62
N VAL A 264 16.80 -1.73 -8.97
CA VAL A 264 17.26 -0.50 -8.32
C VAL A 264 18.39 0.10 -9.14
N ASP A 265 18.25 1.35 -9.52
CA ASP A 265 19.33 2.18 -10.07
C ASP A 265 19.82 3.11 -8.98
N VAL A 266 21.14 3.19 -8.81
CA VAL A 266 21.83 4.13 -7.92
C VAL A 266 22.32 5.29 -8.74
N LEU A 267 21.89 6.50 -8.42
CA LEU A 267 22.25 7.70 -9.14
C LEU A 267 23.09 8.65 -8.26
N ASP A 268 24.03 9.29 -8.88
CA ASP A 268 24.68 10.49 -8.30
C ASP A 268 23.63 11.60 -8.16
N ALA A 269 23.34 11.99 -6.93
CA ALA A 269 22.26 12.92 -6.63
C ALA A 269 22.52 14.36 -7.14
N ALA A 270 23.80 14.73 -7.42
CA ALA A 270 24.14 16.03 -7.96
C ALA A 270 23.95 16.10 -9.48
N THR A 271 24.34 15.05 -10.20
CA THR A 271 24.41 15.05 -11.67
C THR A 271 23.35 14.22 -12.37
N GLY A 272 22.68 13.33 -11.66
CA GLY A 272 21.72 12.37 -12.22
C GLY A 272 22.39 11.18 -12.94
N ARG A 273 23.73 11.06 -12.93
CA ARG A 273 24.43 9.96 -13.58
C ARG A 273 24.16 8.63 -12.85
N ILE A 274 23.78 7.59 -13.60
CA ILE A 274 23.62 6.24 -13.07
C ILE A 274 24.99 5.67 -12.72
N LEU A 275 25.17 5.24 -11.49
CA LEU A 275 26.40 4.68 -10.94
C LEU A 275 26.37 3.15 -10.93
N GLU A 276 25.23 2.57 -10.60
CA GLU A 276 25.01 1.13 -10.46
C GLU A 276 23.58 0.79 -10.84
N THR A 277 23.36 -0.41 -11.39
CA THR A 277 22.03 -0.99 -11.63
C THR A 277 22.00 -2.40 -11.05
N ARG A 278 21.01 -2.71 -10.25
CA ARG A 278 20.79 -4.04 -9.68
C ARG A 278 19.37 -4.54 -9.92
N ARG A 279 19.23 -5.67 -10.61
CA ARG A 279 17.96 -6.36 -10.78
C ARG A 279 17.59 -7.10 -9.51
N LEU A 280 16.30 -7.03 -9.17
CA LEU A 280 15.75 -7.73 -8.03
C LEU A 280 15.23 -9.11 -8.46
N GLY A 281 15.21 -10.06 -7.52
CA GLY A 281 14.60 -11.38 -7.73
C GLY A 281 13.08 -11.33 -7.82
N ALA A 282 12.47 -12.45 -8.15
CA ALA A 282 11.02 -12.60 -8.02
C ALA A 282 10.62 -12.69 -6.55
N GLY A 283 9.43 -12.22 -6.21
CA GLY A 283 8.90 -12.18 -4.84
C GLY A 283 9.08 -10.82 -4.17
N ARG A 284 8.63 -10.74 -2.92
CA ARG A 284 8.74 -9.53 -2.11
C ARG A 284 10.20 -9.30 -1.69
N THR A 285 10.74 -8.15 -1.99
CA THR A 285 12.13 -7.83 -1.72
C THR A 285 12.27 -6.64 -0.78
N ALA A 286 13.30 -6.67 0.05
CA ALA A 286 13.75 -5.52 0.83
C ALA A 286 15.13 -5.08 0.32
N VAL A 287 15.27 -3.78 0.09
CA VAL A 287 16.52 -3.17 -0.40
C VAL A 287 17.11 -2.34 0.71
N ALA A 288 18.35 -2.61 1.05
CA ALA A 288 19.07 -1.91 2.11
C ALA A 288 20.44 -1.44 1.64
N VAL A 289 20.96 -0.43 2.30
CA VAL A 289 22.28 0.13 2.02
C VAL A 289 23.04 0.34 3.32
N ASP A 290 24.37 0.09 3.31
CA ASP A 290 25.23 0.45 4.42
C ASP A 290 25.71 1.91 4.32
N ALA A 291 26.43 2.40 5.32
CA ALA A 291 26.97 3.75 5.36
C ALA A 291 28.01 4.05 4.25
N ARG A 292 28.54 3.02 3.56
CA ARG A 292 29.47 3.15 2.45
C ARG A 292 28.77 3.10 1.09
N GLY A 293 27.45 2.89 1.08
CA GLY A 293 26.66 2.76 -0.12
C GLY A 293 26.67 1.34 -0.72
N ALA A 294 27.09 0.33 0.03
CA ALA A 294 27.00 -1.06 -0.42
C ALA A 294 25.55 -1.51 -0.39
N LEU A 295 25.00 -1.85 -1.58
CA LEU A 295 23.63 -2.25 -1.78
C LEU A 295 23.43 -3.73 -1.47
N ALA A 296 22.46 -4.06 -0.65
CA ALA A 296 22.03 -5.41 -0.33
C ALA A 296 20.55 -5.61 -0.60
N VAL A 297 20.20 -6.81 -1.04
CA VAL A 297 18.81 -7.21 -1.32
C VAL A 297 18.48 -8.44 -0.47
N PHE A 298 17.35 -8.40 0.21
CA PHE A 298 16.87 -9.44 1.10
C PHE A 298 15.47 -9.89 0.67
N ASP A 299 15.12 -11.11 1.03
CA ASP A 299 13.74 -11.57 0.99
C ASP A 299 12.94 -10.89 2.12
N ALA A 300 11.90 -10.14 1.76
CA ALA A 300 11.14 -9.35 2.72
C ALA A 300 10.34 -10.22 3.70
N ASP A 301 9.82 -11.37 3.23
CA ASP A 301 9.05 -12.27 4.09
C ASP A 301 9.96 -12.96 5.11
N SER A 302 11.19 -13.29 4.72
CA SER A 302 12.21 -13.80 5.66
C SER A 302 12.58 -12.78 6.74
N LEU A 303 12.67 -11.50 6.40
CA LEU A 303 12.90 -10.44 7.38
C LEU A 303 11.72 -10.29 8.35
N LEU A 304 10.49 -10.41 7.85
CA LEU A 304 9.29 -10.37 8.70
C LEU A 304 9.18 -11.61 9.61
N ALA A 305 9.61 -12.77 9.12
CA ALA A 305 9.58 -14.02 9.90
C ALA A 305 10.51 -14.01 11.13
N THR A 306 11.52 -13.13 11.16
CA THR A 306 12.41 -12.97 12.33
C THR A 306 11.75 -12.27 13.51
N ALA A 307 10.55 -11.70 13.31
CA ALA A 307 9.77 -11.15 14.40
C ALA A 307 9.20 -12.27 15.27
N HIS A 308 9.42 -12.20 16.57
CA HIS A 308 8.49 -12.80 17.52
C HIS A 308 7.16 -12.06 17.30
N SER A 309 6.25 -12.65 16.52
CA SER A 309 4.94 -12.05 16.25
C SER A 309 4.26 -11.80 17.58
N PRO A 310 4.06 -10.54 18.02
CA PRO A 310 3.04 -10.30 19.01
C PRO A 310 1.75 -10.88 18.43
N GLY A 311 0.89 -11.46 19.27
CA GLY A 311 -0.39 -11.99 18.80
C GLY A 311 -1.10 -10.99 17.89
N ARG A 312 -1.91 -11.47 16.95
CA ARG A 312 -2.63 -10.61 16.03
C ARG A 312 -3.40 -9.54 16.79
N GLU A 313 -3.37 -8.31 16.28
CA GLU A 313 -4.12 -7.19 16.85
C GLU A 313 -5.61 -7.52 16.88
N PRO A 314 -6.31 -7.36 18.02
CA PRO A 314 -7.74 -7.60 18.08
C PRO A 314 -8.50 -6.54 17.27
N PHE A 315 -9.58 -6.97 16.61
CA PHE A 315 -10.48 -6.04 15.91
C PHE A 315 -11.28 -5.22 16.91
N THR A 316 -11.01 -3.92 16.94
CA THR A 316 -11.66 -2.96 17.84
C THR A 316 -12.03 -1.68 17.09
N PRO A 317 -13.07 -0.98 17.54
CA PRO A 317 -14.02 -1.34 18.61
C PRO A 317 -14.92 -2.51 18.22
N ALA A 318 -15.42 -3.25 19.22
CA ALA A 318 -16.46 -4.25 19.00
C ALA A 318 -17.76 -3.57 18.55
N PHE A 319 -18.54 -4.26 17.72
CA PHE A 319 -19.89 -3.81 17.31
C PHE A 319 -20.97 -4.69 17.89
N ALA A 320 -22.18 -4.13 17.97
CA ALA A 320 -23.44 -4.84 18.11
C ALA A 320 -24.47 -4.13 17.22
N LEU A 321 -24.88 -4.76 16.12
CA LEU A 321 -25.64 -4.14 15.05
C LEU A 321 -26.91 -4.92 14.73
N PRO A 322 -28.02 -4.24 14.34
CA PRO A 322 -29.22 -4.92 13.89
C PRO A 322 -28.95 -5.79 12.66
N ASP A 323 -29.51 -7.00 12.64
CA ASP A 323 -29.54 -7.88 11.47
C ASP A 323 -30.75 -7.52 10.60
N LEU A 324 -30.50 -7.14 9.36
CA LEU A 324 -31.55 -6.74 8.42
C LEU A 324 -32.55 -7.85 8.14
N GLY A 325 -32.10 -9.10 8.08
CA GLY A 325 -32.90 -10.28 7.79
C GLY A 325 -33.43 -11.01 9.02
N GLY A 326 -32.97 -10.66 10.23
CA GLY A 326 -33.26 -11.39 11.45
C GLY A 326 -32.77 -12.84 11.43
N VAL A 327 -31.86 -13.17 10.53
CA VAL A 327 -31.39 -14.56 10.33
C VAL A 327 -30.57 -15.05 11.54
N VAL A 328 -29.83 -14.14 12.16
CA VAL A 328 -28.97 -14.41 13.31
C VAL A 328 -29.62 -13.96 14.63
N GLY A 329 -30.53 -12.99 14.55
CA GLY A 329 -31.21 -12.37 15.68
C GLY A 329 -31.40 -10.87 15.48
N ASP A 330 -32.13 -10.22 16.39
CA ASP A 330 -32.43 -8.76 16.26
C ASP A 330 -31.17 -7.89 16.30
N THR A 331 -30.16 -8.29 17.08
CA THR A 331 -28.88 -7.58 17.23
C THR A 331 -27.73 -8.58 17.29
N VAL A 332 -26.76 -8.43 16.39
CA VAL A 332 -25.59 -9.31 16.25
C VAL A 332 -24.36 -8.63 16.78
N PRO A 333 -23.78 -9.09 17.91
CA PRO A 333 -22.50 -8.61 18.40
C PRO A 333 -21.32 -9.24 17.64
N LEU A 334 -20.17 -8.59 17.62
CA LEU A 334 -18.93 -9.13 17.03
C LEU A 334 -18.61 -10.54 17.60
N GLY A 335 -18.84 -10.77 18.91
CA GLY A 335 -18.60 -12.05 19.57
C GLY A 335 -19.42 -13.22 19.01
N HIS A 336 -20.51 -12.96 18.26
CA HIS A 336 -21.27 -13.99 17.54
C HIS A 336 -20.39 -14.76 16.53
N PHE A 337 -19.37 -14.10 15.99
CA PHE A 337 -18.48 -14.66 14.98
C PHE A 337 -17.26 -15.38 15.58
N ALA A 338 -17.06 -15.34 16.89
CA ALA A 338 -15.94 -15.99 17.55
C ALA A 338 -15.84 -17.49 17.23
N GLY A 339 -14.61 -18.00 17.11
CA GLY A 339 -14.31 -19.38 16.73
C GLY A 339 -14.32 -19.65 15.22
N ARG A 340 -14.68 -18.66 14.40
CA ARG A 340 -14.69 -18.73 12.94
C ARG A 340 -13.72 -17.72 12.34
N VAL A 341 -13.10 -18.06 11.21
CA VAL A 341 -12.47 -17.06 10.34
C VAL A 341 -13.57 -16.15 9.80
N THR A 342 -13.47 -14.84 9.99
CA THR A 342 -14.58 -13.93 9.69
C THR A 342 -14.13 -12.79 8.78
N LEU A 343 -14.83 -12.60 7.67
CA LEU A 343 -14.69 -11.43 6.80
C LEU A 343 -15.70 -10.37 7.25
N VAL A 344 -15.24 -9.32 7.92
CA VAL A 344 -16.05 -8.14 8.23
C VAL A 344 -15.93 -7.20 7.02
N ASN A 345 -17.01 -7.05 6.25
CA ASN A 345 -17.04 -6.22 5.05
C ASN A 345 -17.95 -5.01 5.27
N PHE A 346 -17.43 -3.82 4.99
CA PHE A 346 -18.17 -2.55 5.01
C PHE A 346 -18.52 -2.16 3.58
N TRP A 347 -19.80 -1.87 3.33
CA TRP A 347 -20.32 -1.59 2.00
C TRP A 347 -21.47 -0.57 2.05
N ALA A 348 -21.90 -0.08 0.88
CA ALA A 348 -23.11 0.72 0.75
C ALA A 348 -23.78 0.50 -0.61
N SER A 349 -25.09 0.77 -0.70
CA SER A 349 -25.87 0.59 -1.92
C SER A 349 -25.44 1.50 -3.08
N TRP A 350 -24.85 2.64 -2.79
CA TRP A 350 -24.31 3.62 -3.74
C TRP A 350 -22.85 3.36 -4.16
N CYS A 351 -22.23 2.33 -3.59
CA CYS A 351 -20.83 1.98 -3.86
C CYS A 351 -20.76 1.02 -5.06
N ASP A 352 -20.35 1.51 -6.23
CA ASP A 352 -20.25 0.68 -7.44
C ASP A 352 -19.26 -0.48 -7.31
N PRO A 353 -18.02 -0.32 -6.73
CA PRO A 353 -17.14 -1.45 -6.50
C PRO A 353 -17.74 -2.53 -5.59
N CYS A 354 -18.59 -2.14 -4.63
CA CYS A 354 -19.29 -3.09 -3.77
C CYS A 354 -20.27 -3.98 -4.57
N ARG A 355 -20.89 -3.42 -5.62
CA ARG A 355 -21.78 -4.18 -6.53
C ARG A 355 -21.02 -5.26 -7.30
N GLU A 356 -19.76 -5.01 -7.65
CA GLU A 356 -18.89 -5.97 -8.33
C GLU A 356 -18.37 -7.06 -7.36
N GLU A 357 -18.13 -6.69 -6.09
CA GLU A 357 -17.60 -7.59 -5.05
C GLU A 357 -18.65 -8.57 -4.54
N PHE A 358 -19.90 -8.15 -4.37
CA PHE A 358 -20.96 -8.96 -3.74
C PHE A 358 -21.19 -10.33 -4.36
N PRO A 359 -21.26 -10.51 -5.70
CA PRO A 359 -21.38 -11.84 -6.31
C PRO A 359 -20.21 -12.77 -5.99
N LEU A 360 -18.98 -12.22 -5.90
CA LEU A 360 -17.80 -13.00 -5.55
C LEU A 360 -17.79 -13.39 -4.07
N MET A 361 -18.24 -12.50 -3.19
CA MET A 361 -18.45 -12.81 -1.78
C MET A 361 -19.49 -13.90 -1.59
N ALA A 362 -20.57 -13.89 -2.37
CA ALA A 362 -21.60 -14.92 -2.31
C ALA A 362 -21.06 -16.30 -2.78
N ALA A 363 -20.23 -16.33 -3.82
CA ALA A 363 -19.53 -17.54 -4.26
C ALA A 363 -18.59 -18.05 -3.18
N LEU A 364 -17.71 -17.18 -2.67
CA LEU A 364 -16.78 -17.50 -1.58
C LEU A 364 -17.49 -18.06 -0.35
N TYR A 365 -18.63 -17.47 0.02
CA TYR A 365 -19.43 -17.93 1.15
C TYR A 365 -19.94 -19.35 0.95
N GLY A 366 -20.24 -19.76 -0.28
CA GLY A 366 -20.68 -21.11 -0.62
C GLY A 366 -19.58 -22.18 -0.56
N GLU A 367 -18.30 -21.79 -0.57
CA GLU A 367 -17.18 -22.74 -0.64
C GLU A 367 -16.73 -23.27 0.72
N PHE A 368 -17.05 -22.57 1.83
CA PHE A 368 -16.60 -22.94 3.18
C PHE A 368 -17.76 -23.34 4.09
N ASP A 369 -17.50 -24.24 5.04
CA ASP A 369 -18.46 -24.60 6.09
C ASP A 369 -18.71 -23.40 7.04
N ARG A 370 -19.96 -23.20 7.43
CA ARG A 370 -20.37 -22.10 8.35
C ARG A 370 -19.76 -22.20 9.74
N LYS A 371 -19.31 -23.38 10.16
CA LYS A 371 -18.57 -23.54 11.43
C LYS A 371 -17.15 -22.99 11.36
N ASP A 372 -16.57 -22.85 10.15
CA ASP A 372 -15.19 -22.47 9.93
C ASP A 372 -15.04 -21.05 9.41
N PHE A 373 -15.96 -20.59 8.56
CA PHE A 373 -15.93 -19.28 7.91
C PHE A 373 -17.25 -18.56 7.93
N GLU A 374 -17.22 -17.25 8.15
CA GLU A 374 -18.41 -16.40 8.13
C GLU A 374 -18.13 -15.03 7.51
N ILE A 375 -19.18 -14.37 7.00
CA ILE A 375 -19.13 -12.99 6.50
C ILE A 375 -20.08 -12.14 7.33
N ALA A 376 -19.56 -11.05 7.90
CA ALA A 376 -20.35 -10.00 8.54
C ALA A 376 -20.38 -8.78 7.59
N ALA A 377 -21.41 -8.68 6.73
CA ALA A 377 -21.53 -7.58 5.78
C ALA A 377 -22.28 -6.40 6.41
N ILE A 378 -21.57 -5.33 6.76
CA ILE A 378 -22.07 -4.16 7.47
C ILE A 378 -22.37 -3.05 6.47
N SER A 379 -23.63 -2.67 6.33
CA SER A 379 -24.02 -1.54 5.46
C SER A 379 -23.79 -0.20 6.14
N ASP A 380 -23.11 0.70 5.43
CA ASP A 380 -22.94 2.10 5.84
C ASP A 380 -24.04 3.03 5.26
N ASP A 381 -25.10 2.46 4.66
CA ASP A 381 -26.23 3.23 4.20
C ASP A 381 -26.97 3.92 5.35
N VAL A 382 -27.27 5.19 5.15
CA VAL A 382 -28.19 5.94 6.00
C VAL A 382 -29.65 5.69 5.56
N ASP A 383 -29.86 5.48 4.25
CA ASP A 383 -31.16 5.19 3.65
C ASP A 383 -31.45 3.68 3.67
N ALA A 384 -32.27 3.27 4.61
CA ALA A 384 -32.67 1.87 4.75
C ALA A 384 -33.45 1.32 3.52
N GLY A 385 -34.13 2.18 2.75
CA GLY A 385 -34.85 1.79 1.53
C GLY A 385 -33.88 1.38 0.43
N LYS A 386 -32.84 2.17 0.19
CA LYS A 386 -31.77 1.86 -0.78
C LYS A 386 -31.00 0.61 -0.41
N MET A 387 -30.66 0.45 0.87
CA MET A 387 -30.03 -0.77 1.39
C MET A 387 -30.88 -2.01 1.11
N ARG A 388 -32.18 -1.98 1.45
CA ARG A 388 -33.09 -3.11 1.20
C ARG A 388 -33.25 -3.42 -0.29
N ALA A 389 -33.32 -2.40 -1.15
CA ALA A 389 -33.39 -2.59 -2.59
C ALA A 389 -32.14 -3.29 -3.13
N PHE A 390 -30.94 -2.92 -2.64
CA PHE A 390 -29.68 -3.58 -2.98
C PHE A 390 -29.70 -5.05 -2.54
N VAL A 391 -30.06 -5.33 -1.27
CA VAL A 391 -30.13 -6.68 -0.74
C VAL A 391 -31.15 -7.55 -1.50
N ALA A 392 -32.32 -6.99 -1.87
CA ALA A 392 -33.31 -7.68 -2.69
C ALA A 392 -32.78 -8.02 -4.09
N GLN A 393 -31.93 -7.17 -4.68
CA GLN A 393 -31.31 -7.39 -5.98
C GLN A 393 -30.25 -8.49 -5.94
N PHE A 394 -29.31 -8.43 -4.98
CA PHE A 394 -28.15 -9.33 -4.91
C PHE A 394 -28.41 -10.62 -4.13
N ARG A 395 -29.39 -10.63 -3.24
CA ARG A 395 -29.80 -11.79 -2.41
C ARG A 395 -28.59 -12.48 -1.75
N PRO A 396 -27.74 -11.74 -1.00
CA PRO A 396 -26.57 -12.32 -0.40
C PRO A 396 -26.94 -13.45 0.57
N PRO A 397 -26.17 -14.57 0.58
CA PRO A 397 -26.45 -15.71 1.46
C PRO A 397 -25.91 -15.53 2.88
N PHE A 398 -25.29 -14.40 3.19
CA PHE A 398 -24.65 -14.07 4.47
C PHE A 398 -25.41 -12.96 5.22
N PRO A 399 -25.19 -12.81 6.55
CA PRO A 399 -25.84 -11.78 7.35
C PRO A 399 -25.54 -10.35 6.87
N ILE A 400 -26.57 -9.52 6.81
CA ILE A 400 -26.48 -8.09 6.50
C ILE A 400 -26.75 -7.28 7.77
N LEU A 401 -25.74 -6.60 8.26
CA LEU A 401 -25.81 -5.80 9.48
C LEU A 401 -26.00 -4.32 9.14
N VAL A 402 -26.80 -3.63 9.94
CA VAL A 402 -27.17 -2.23 9.70
C VAL A 402 -26.22 -1.28 10.45
N GLY A 403 -25.24 -0.71 9.75
CA GLY A 403 -24.28 0.25 10.29
C GLY A 403 -24.81 1.68 10.38
N GLY A 404 -25.67 2.09 9.46
CA GLY A 404 -26.42 3.36 9.50
C GLY A 404 -25.55 4.62 9.38
N GLY A 405 -24.51 4.62 8.55
CA GLY A 405 -23.65 5.77 8.27
C GLY A 405 -22.61 6.09 9.35
N ARG A 406 -22.54 5.28 10.42
CA ARG A 406 -21.65 5.56 11.59
C ARG A 406 -20.34 4.79 11.53
N MET A 407 -20.23 3.76 10.70
CA MET A 407 -19.14 2.81 10.73
C MET A 407 -17.82 3.44 10.29
N LYS A 408 -17.84 4.36 9.35
CA LYS A 408 -16.65 5.10 8.92
C LYS A 408 -15.96 5.86 10.07
N ALA A 409 -16.74 6.53 10.92
CA ALA A 409 -16.21 7.23 12.08
C ALA A 409 -15.66 6.26 13.15
N THR A 410 -16.27 5.08 13.28
CA THR A 410 -15.89 4.06 14.26
C THR A 410 -14.63 3.30 13.87
N TYR A 411 -14.52 2.91 12.59
CA TYR A 411 -13.44 2.03 12.09
C TYR A 411 -12.43 2.75 11.21
N HIS A 412 -12.58 4.07 11.03
CA HIS A 412 -11.65 4.97 10.36
C HIS A 412 -11.29 4.59 8.91
N TYR A 413 -12.10 3.77 8.23
CA TYR A 413 -11.86 3.47 6.82
C TYR A 413 -12.11 4.72 5.96
N ARG A 414 -11.40 4.81 4.83
CA ARG A 414 -11.38 6.02 3.99
C ARG A 414 -12.24 5.93 2.76
N GLY A 415 -12.79 4.75 2.46
CA GLY A 415 -13.67 4.49 1.32
C GLY A 415 -14.27 3.10 1.39
N LEU A 416 -15.09 2.74 0.39
CA LEU A 416 -15.80 1.46 0.28
C LEU A 416 -15.51 0.79 -1.07
N PRO A 417 -15.56 -0.56 -1.14
CA PRO A 417 -15.67 -1.47 0.00
C PRO A 417 -14.43 -1.43 0.90
N TYR A 418 -14.60 -1.81 2.14
CA TYR A 418 -13.50 -2.02 3.06
C TYR A 418 -13.74 -3.31 3.83
N SER A 419 -12.74 -4.19 3.88
CA SER A 419 -12.87 -5.48 4.54
C SER A 419 -11.76 -5.71 5.55
N VAL A 420 -12.10 -6.39 6.64
CA VAL A 420 -11.15 -6.86 7.65
C VAL A 420 -11.33 -8.37 7.80
N LEU A 421 -10.28 -9.14 7.52
CA LEU A 421 -10.27 -10.58 7.74
C LEU A 421 -9.77 -10.86 9.15
N LEU A 422 -10.56 -11.60 9.92
CA LEU A 422 -10.28 -11.97 11.31
C LEU A 422 -10.00 -13.47 11.43
N ASP A 423 -9.07 -13.83 12.30
CA ASP A 423 -8.87 -15.21 12.72
C ASP A 423 -9.95 -15.68 13.71
N ARG A 424 -9.93 -16.96 14.10
CA ARG A 424 -10.90 -17.56 15.01
C ARG A 424 -10.95 -16.90 16.40
N ARG A 425 -9.91 -16.14 16.77
CA ARG A 425 -9.80 -15.41 18.05
C ARG A 425 -10.15 -13.92 17.92
N GLY A 426 -10.58 -13.48 16.73
CA GLY A 426 -10.88 -12.08 16.45
C GLY A 426 -9.63 -11.22 16.20
N GLY A 427 -8.47 -11.84 16.00
CA GLY A 427 -7.25 -11.14 15.61
C GLY A 427 -7.24 -10.82 14.11
N ILE A 428 -6.80 -9.61 13.75
CA ILE A 428 -6.77 -9.14 12.36
C ILE A 428 -5.69 -9.87 11.57
N ILE A 429 -6.10 -10.56 10.51
CA ILE A 429 -5.22 -11.21 9.53
C ILE A 429 -4.82 -10.21 8.44
N ALA A 430 -5.83 -9.54 7.86
CA ALA A 430 -5.64 -8.59 6.76
C ALA A 430 -6.69 -7.48 6.81
N ARG A 431 -6.33 -6.32 6.26
CA ARG A 431 -7.25 -5.21 5.94
C ARG A 431 -7.17 -4.97 4.45
N ILE A 432 -8.34 -4.85 3.80
CA ILE A 432 -8.47 -4.76 2.34
C ILE A 432 -9.27 -3.52 2.03
N PHE A 433 -8.69 -2.62 1.24
CA PHE A 433 -9.33 -1.39 0.82
C PHE A 433 -9.69 -1.44 -0.67
N GLY A 434 -10.96 -1.16 -0.97
CA GLY A 434 -11.46 -1.18 -2.33
C GLY A 434 -11.68 -2.60 -2.85
N PHE A 435 -11.92 -2.71 -4.15
CA PHE A 435 -12.06 -3.97 -4.87
C PHE A 435 -11.13 -3.96 -6.08
N GLY A 436 -10.02 -4.70 -6.00
CA GLY A 436 -8.99 -4.82 -7.04
C GLY A 436 -9.29 -5.88 -8.10
N GLY A 437 -10.55 -6.37 -8.16
CA GLY A 437 -10.98 -7.34 -9.16
C GLY A 437 -10.70 -8.80 -8.76
N ALA A 438 -10.92 -9.71 -9.71
CA ALA A 438 -10.88 -11.15 -9.48
C ALA A 438 -9.54 -11.67 -8.94
N ALA A 439 -8.40 -11.10 -9.40
CA ALA A 439 -7.08 -11.56 -8.95
C ALA A 439 -6.80 -11.24 -7.48
N GLU A 440 -7.23 -10.07 -7.00
CA GLU A 440 -7.12 -9.71 -5.58
C GLU A 440 -8.06 -10.56 -4.74
N PHE A 441 -9.26 -10.78 -5.22
CA PHE A 441 -10.24 -11.63 -4.56
C PHE A 441 -9.75 -13.09 -4.44
N GLN A 442 -9.02 -13.61 -5.45
CA GLN A 442 -8.40 -14.92 -5.37
C GLN A 442 -7.34 -15.00 -4.27
N ARG A 443 -6.53 -13.95 -4.07
CA ARG A 443 -5.56 -13.89 -2.95
C ARG A 443 -6.26 -13.88 -1.59
N LEU A 444 -7.38 -13.19 -1.48
CA LEU A 444 -8.22 -13.22 -0.28
C LEU A 444 -8.74 -14.64 -0.01
N HIS A 445 -9.29 -15.30 -1.04
CA HIS A 445 -9.74 -16.69 -0.97
C HIS A 445 -8.63 -17.62 -0.46
N ASP A 446 -7.43 -17.54 -1.04
CA ASP A 446 -6.29 -18.40 -0.66
C ASP A 446 -5.86 -18.15 0.80
N THR A 447 -5.93 -16.89 1.24
CA THR A 447 -5.66 -16.51 2.64
C THR A 447 -6.70 -17.12 3.58
N ILE A 448 -7.99 -17.02 3.26
CA ILE A 448 -9.08 -17.63 4.02
C ILE A 448 -8.91 -19.16 4.08
N ALA A 449 -8.65 -19.79 2.95
CA ALA A 449 -8.47 -21.24 2.88
C ALA A 449 -7.29 -21.73 3.74
N LYS A 450 -6.21 -20.95 3.82
CA LYS A 450 -5.07 -21.21 4.69
C LYS A 450 -5.46 -21.11 6.17
N GLU A 451 -6.17 -20.05 6.56
CA GLU A 451 -6.55 -19.79 7.94
C GLU A 451 -7.61 -20.77 8.45
N VAL A 452 -8.56 -21.17 7.59
CA VAL A 452 -9.57 -22.18 7.91
C VAL A 452 -8.94 -23.54 8.21
N ARG A 453 -7.84 -23.89 7.53
CA ARG A 453 -7.09 -25.15 7.76
C ARG A 453 -6.13 -25.08 8.94
N ALA A 454 -5.83 -23.88 9.43
CA ALA A 454 -4.96 -23.72 10.59
C ALA A 454 -5.64 -24.25 11.86
N PRO A 455 -4.90 -24.93 12.76
CA PRO A 455 -5.44 -25.55 13.98
C PRO A 455 -5.93 -24.52 15.00
#